data_7bc9b08b0479da960b7843cb5a0501b0
#
_entry.id   7bc9b08b0479da960b7843cb5a0501b0
#
_cell.length_a   1.000
_cell.length_b   1.000
_cell.length_c   1.000
_cell.angle_alpha   90.00
_cell.angle_beta   90.00
_cell.angle_gamma   90.00
#
_symmetry.space_group_name_H-M   'P 1'
#
loop_
_entity.id
_entity.type
_entity.pdbx_description
1 polymer ?
#
loop_
_entity_poly.entity_id
_entity_poly.type
_entity_poly.pdbx_seq_one_letter_code
_entity_poly.pdbx_strand_id
1 'polypeptide(L)'
;GNEVIRGTGFSKLKPMGYPDYAEITVILQKRWEDEDGNVHALRVGTGIERIMEDVPQWKNGYEVKVHYGDITSQPFYKEYMGLKTDSETAYHALNSKGKNVIISEDGWAAPGTEPTHLMIHIISSCGNAFYGGVGNTVWVDNVQIVM
;
A
#
# COMPACT_ATOMS: atom_id res chain seq x y z
N GLY A 1 -2.37 10.16 16.84
CA GLY A 1 -1.49 9.01 16.68
C GLY A 1 -0.16 9.19 17.40
N ASN A 2 0.50 8.07 17.70
CA ASN A 2 1.83 8.10 18.31
C ASN A 2 2.86 8.67 17.34
N GLU A 3 3.91 9.29 17.90
CA GLU A 3 4.99 9.80 17.09
C GLU A 3 5.82 8.66 16.47
N VAL A 4 6.24 8.85 15.22
CA VAL A 4 7.15 7.92 14.56
C VAL A 4 8.53 7.99 15.20
N ILE A 5 9.06 6.83 15.54
CA ILE A 5 10.42 6.67 16.01
C ILE A 5 11.25 5.85 15.04
N ARG A 6 12.51 6.15 14.93
CA ARG A 6 13.48 5.42 14.11
C ARG A 6 14.59 4.83 14.96
N GLY A 7 14.98 3.58 14.68
CA GLY A 7 16.17 3.04 15.34
C GLY A 7 16.46 1.59 14.94
N THR A 8 17.68 1.18 15.22
CA THR A 8 18.21 -0.19 15.02
C THR A 8 18.35 -0.95 16.33
N GLY A 9 17.81 -0.43 17.41
CA GLY A 9 17.81 -1.01 18.76
C GLY A 9 17.35 0.03 19.77
N PHE A 10 16.88 -0.43 20.92
CA PHE A 10 16.26 0.44 21.95
C PHE A 10 17.10 1.66 22.35
N SER A 11 18.43 1.50 22.41
CA SER A 11 19.34 2.61 22.77
C SER A 11 19.57 3.65 21.67
N LYS A 12 19.05 3.41 20.47
CA LYS A 12 19.23 4.26 19.27
C LYS A 12 17.93 4.81 18.71
N LEU A 13 16.86 4.73 19.47
CA LEU A 13 15.55 5.27 19.05
C LEU A 13 15.63 6.80 19.00
N LYS A 14 15.11 7.37 17.91
CA LYS A 14 14.99 8.81 17.71
C LYS A 14 13.60 9.17 17.26
N PRO A 15 12.93 10.14 17.92
CA PRO A 15 11.71 10.72 17.40
C PRO A 15 11.94 11.32 16.00
N MET A 16 10.99 11.16 15.10
CA MET A 16 11.07 11.68 13.74
C MET A 16 10.35 13.00 13.55
N GLY A 17 9.59 13.48 14.55
CA GLY A 17 8.92 14.77 14.53
C GLY A 17 7.60 14.79 13.74
N TYR A 18 7.06 13.62 13.39
CA TYR A 18 5.75 13.52 12.74
C TYR A 18 4.95 12.35 13.33
N PRO A 19 3.60 12.43 13.29
CA PRO A 19 2.75 11.36 13.80
C PRO A 19 2.82 10.13 12.90
N ASP A 20 2.68 8.95 13.50
CA ASP A 20 2.49 7.71 12.79
C ASP A 20 1.06 7.60 12.22
N TYR A 21 0.84 6.70 11.28
CA TYR A 21 -0.44 6.48 10.66
C TYR A 21 -0.71 4.99 10.43
N ALA A 22 -1.99 4.64 10.44
CA ALA A 22 -2.45 3.41 9.82
C ALA A 22 -2.73 3.68 8.34
N GLU A 23 -2.53 2.69 7.50
CA GLU A 23 -2.79 2.82 6.06
C GLU A 23 -3.59 1.63 5.54
N ILE A 24 -4.59 1.93 4.73
CA ILE A 24 -5.31 0.94 3.93
C ILE A 24 -4.99 1.23 2.47
N THR A 25 -4.40 0.25 1.81
CA THR A 25 -4.02 0.33 0.39
C THR A 25 -4.81 -0.69 -0.40
N VAL A 26 -5.47 -0.25 -1.46
CA VAL A 26 -6.19 -1.09 -2.42
C VAL A 26 -5.61 -0.84 -3.80
N ILE A 27 -5.00 -1.86 -4.39
CA ILE A 27 -4.33 -1.76 -5.69
C ILE A 27 -4.92 -2.80 -6.64
N LEU A 28 -5.36 -2.33 -7.80
CA LEU A 28 -5.74 -3.17 -8.92
C LEU A 28 -4.60 -3.21 -9.94
N GLN A 29 -4.22 -4.40 -10.36
CA GLN A 29 -3.15 -4.60 -11.33
C GLN A 29 -3.55 -5.55 -12.44
N LYS A 30 -3.07 -5.27 -13.66
CA LYS A 30 -2.98 -6.24 -14.74
C LYS A 30 -1.58 -6.83 -14.68
N ARG A 31 -1.46 -8.10 -14.26
CA ARG A 31 -0.16 -8.79 -14.11
C ARG A 31 0.10 -9.79 -15.20
N TRP A 32 1.36 -10.00 -15.50
CA TRP A 32 1.87 -11.12 -16.29
C TRP A 32 3.24 -11.55 -15.77
N GLU A 33 3.65 -12.74 -16.13
CA GLU A 33 4.97 -13.29 -15.83
C GLU A 33 5.72 -13.51 -17.15
N ASP A 34 6.98 -13.13 -17.20
CA ASP A 34 7.85 -13.39 -18.34
C ASP A 34 8.48 -14.81 -18.29
N GLU A 35 9.23 -15.19 -19.33
CA GLU A 35 9.85 -16.51 -19.46
C GLU A 35 10.90 -16.76 -18.36
N ASP A 36 11.50 -15.73 -17.81
CA ASP A 36 12.48 -15.81 -16.73
C ASP A 36 11.82 -15.97 -15.35
N GLY A 37 10.53 -15.69 -15.24
CA GLY A 37 9.76 -15.74 -14.02
C GLY A 37 9.72 -14.41 -13.27
N ASN A 38 10.00 -13.29 -13.96
CA ASN A 38 9.77 -11.97 -13.40
C ASN A 38 8.30 -11.61 -13.52
N VAL A 39 7.77 -10.97 -12.50
CA VAL A 39 6.38 -10.54 -12.47
C VAL A 39 6.29 -9.05 -12.80
N HIS A 40 5.54 -8.73 -13.82
CA HIS A 40 5.27 -7.38 -14.30
C HIS A 40 3.82 -7.00 -14.05
N ALA A 41 3.56 -5.70 -13.95
CA ALA A 41 2.21 -5.18 -13.80
C ALA A 41 2.01 -3.82 -14.47
N LEU A 42 0.79 -3.58 -14.93
CA LEU A 42 0.26 -2.23 -15.13
C LEU A 42 -0.70 -1.92 -13.99
N ARG A 43 -0.59 -0.71 -13.42
CA ARG A 43 -1.49 -0.22 -12.37
C ARG A 43 -2.83 0.17 -13.00
N VAL A 44 -3.89 -0.58 -12.67
CA VAL A 44 -5.25 -0.33 -13.16
C VAL A 44 -6.02 0.61 -12.25
N GLY A 45 -5.86 0.46 -10.94
CA GLY A 45 -6.57 1.29 -9.97
C GLY A 45 -5.79 1.46 -8.66
N THR A 46 -6.00 2.59 -8.01
CA THR A 46 -5.33 2.99 -6.77
C THR A 46 -6.32 3.56 -5.77
N GLY A 47 -6.38 2.96 -4.57
CA GLY A 47 -7.06 3.51 -3.41
C GLY A 47 -6.12 3.44 -2.21
N ILE A 48 -5.78 4.58 -1.61
CA ILE A 48 -4.92 4.64 -0.43
C ILE A 48 -5.50 5.65 0.54
N GLU A 49 -5.75 5.19 1.76
CA GLU A 49 -6.23 6.01 2.86
C GLU A 49 -5.28 5.89 4.04
N ARG A 50 -4.82 7.03 4.55
CA ARG A 50 -4.01 7.14 5.75
C ARG A 50 -4.84 7.66 6.90
N ILE A 51 -4.88 6.89 7.98
CA ILE A 51 -5.60 7.22 9.20
C ILE A 51 -4.58 7.82 10.17
N MET A 52 -4.62 9.15 10.31
CA MET A 52 -3.68 9.93 11.11
C MET A 52 -4.17 10.17 12.55
N GLU A 53 -5.47 9.92 12.80
CA GLU A 53 -6.13 10.21 14.05
C GLU A 53 -6.49 8.93 14.80
N ASP A 54 -6.61 9.02 16.11
CA ASP A 54 -7.12 7.93 16.91
C ASP A 54 -8.61 7.71 16.62
N VAL A 55 -8.98 6.47 16.35
CA VAL A 55 -10.37 6.03 16.12
C VAL A 55 -10.80 5.16 17.29
N PRO A 56 -11.31 5.76 18.40
CA PRO A 56 -11.52 5.05 19.66
C PRO A 56 -12.72 4.11 19.65
N GLN A 57 -13.54 4.16 18.60
CA GLN A 57 -14.73 3.33 18.47
C GLN A 57 -14.76 2.64 17.12
N TRP A 58 -15.42 1.49 17.07
CA TRP A 58 -15.62 0.77 15.82
C TRP A 58 -16.39 1.63 14.80
N LYS A 59 -15.82 1.80 13.62
CA LYS A 59 -16.39 2.58 12.52
C LYS A 59 -16.90 1.63 11.44
N ASN A 60 -18.21 1.52 11.31
CA ASN A 60 -18.84 0.76 10.24
C ASN A 60 -18.82 1.56 8.91
N GLY A 61 -18.69 0.84 7.79
CA GLY A 61 -18.79 1.44 6.46
C GLY A 61 -17.63 2.39 6.14
N TYR A 62 -16.42 2.04 6.55
CA TYR A 62 -15.23 2.78 6.14
C TYR A 62 -14.92 2.47 4.67
N GLU A 63 -15.02 3.48 3.82
CA GLU A 63 -14.82 3.33 2.37
C GLU A 63 -13.41 3.74 1.96
N VAL A 64 -12.76 2.90 1.16
CA VAL A 64 -11.54 3.24 0.42
C VAL A 64 -11.89 3.33 -1.05
N LYS A 65 -11.90 4.54 -1.59
CA LYS A 65 -12.24 4.78 -2.98
C LYS A 65 -11.08 4.42 -3.90
N VAL A 66 -11.34 3.56 -4.88
CA VAL A 66 -10.36 3.18 -5.89
C VAL A 66 -10.54 4.04 -7.14
N HIS A 67 -9.48 4.73 -7.55
CA HIS A 67 -9.42 5.57 -8.74
C HIS A 67 -8.71 4.81 -9.86
N TYR A 68 -9.34 4.73 -11.03
CA TYR A 68 -8.82 3.99 -12.18
C TYR A 68 -7.89 4.84 -13.04
N GLY A 69 -6.89 4.18 -13.65
CA GLY A 69 -5.94 4.77 -14.57
C GLY A 69 -4.86 5.61 -13.90
N ASP A 70 -4.22 6.48 -14.68
CA ASP A 70 -3.19 7.39 -14.20
C ASP A 70 -3.80 8.52 -13.36
N ILE A 71 -3.44 8.54 -12.09
CA ILE A 71 -3.94 9.54 -11.13
C ILE A 71 -2.95 10.67 -10.85
N THR A 72 -1.80 10.70 -11.51
CA THR A 72 -0.71 11.65 -11.20
C THR A 72 -1.10 13.11 -11.43
N SER A 73 -2.05 13.37 -12.31
CA SER A 73 -2.60 14.72 -12.57
C SER A 73 -3.77 15.10 -11.67
N GLN A 74 -4.25 14.20 -10.82
CA GLN A 74 -5.42 14.47 -9.98
C GLN A 74 -5.08 15.32 -8.77
N PRO A 75 -5.97 16.23 -8.33
CA PRO A 75 -5.70 17.11 -7.18
C PRO A 75 -5.45 16.39 -5.87
N PHE A 76 -5.99 15.17 -5.70
CA PHE A 76 -5.80 14.35 -4.50
C PHE A 76 -4.49 13.54 -4.51
N TYR A 77 -3.80 13.48 -5.66
CA TYR A 77 -2.57 12.68 -5.80
C TYR A 77 -1.50 13.10 -4.80
N LYS A 78 -0.85 12.11 -4.24
CA LYS A 78 0.34 12.24 -3.41
C LYS A 78 1.41 11.26 -3.91
N GLU A 79 2.67 11.61 -3.75
CA GLU A 79 3.81 10.81 -4.22
C GLU A 79 3.75 9.35 -3.75
N TYR A 80 3.36 9.11 -2.50
CA TYR A 80 3.23 7.75 -1.97
C TYR A 80 2.14 6.89 -2.65
N MET A 81 1.23 7.50 -3.42
CA MET A 81 0.20 6.82 -4.20
C MET A 81 0.70 6.35 -5.57
N GLY A 82 1.88 6.79 -5.97
CA GLY A 82 2.49 6.47 -7.26
C GLY A 82 2.87 5.00 -7.45
N LEU A 83 3.39 4.69 -8.63
CA LEU A 83 3.92 3.38 -8.93
C LEU A 83 5.08 3.02 -7.98
N LYS A 84 5.17 1.75 -7.62
CA LYS A 84 6.24 1.22 -6.76
C LYS A 84 7.33 0.64 -7.64
N THR A 85 8.39 1.40 -7.85
CA THR A 85 9.47 1.08 -8.80
C THR A 85 10.80 0.77 -8.14
N ASP A 86 10.97 1.09 -6.85
CA ASP A 86 12.17 0.78 -6.09
C ASP A 86 12.02 -0.51 -5.27
N SER A 87 13.14 -1.16 -4.98
CA SER A 87 13.15 -2.46 -4.29
C SER A 87 12.70 -2.42 -2.83
N GLU A 88 12.66 -1.24 -2.20
CA GLU A 88 12.27 -1.11 -0.79
C GLU A 88 10.75 -1.02 -0.64
N THR A 89 10.10 -0.36 -1.60
CA THR A 89 8.64 -0.10 -1.56
C THR A 89 7.84 -0.98 -2.51
N ALA A 90 8.52 -1.73 -3.41
CA ALA A 90 7.87 -2.59 -4.39
C ALA A 90 6.99 -3.66 -3.74
N TYR A 91 5.87 -3.95 -4.38
CA TYR A 91 5.04 -5.10 -4.02
C TYR A 91 5.71 -6.40 -4.43
N HIS A 92 5.36 -7.49 -3.75
CA HIS A 92 5.90 -8.82 -4.00
C HIS A 92 4.78 -9.81 -4.32
N ALA A 93 5.12 -10.83 -5.10
CA ALA A 93 4.25 -11.96 -5.39
C ALA A 93 5.05 -13.25 -5.50
N LEU A 94 4.37 -14.37 -5.36
CA LEU A 94 4.93 -15.66 -5.77
C LEU A 94 4.78 -15.79 -7.28
N ASN A 95 5.87 -16.13 -7.97
CA ASN A 95 5.84 -16.46 -9.39
C ASN A 95 5.38 -17.93 -9.59
N SER A 96 5.23 -18.37 -10.84
CA SER A 96 4.81 -19.72 -11.20
C SER A 96 5.75 -20.83 -10.66
N LYS A 97 7.02 -20.47 -10.37
CA LYS A 97 8.03 -21.35 -9.78
C LYS A 97 8.00 -21.34 -8.23
N GLY A 98 7.03 -20.64 -7.62
CA GLY A 98 6.90 -20.52 -6.16
C GLY A 98 7.95 -19.61 -5.50
N LYS A 99 8.70 -18.85 -6.27
CA LYS A 99 9.69 -17.90 -5.75
C LYS A 99 9.03 -16.57 -5.46
N ASN A 100 9.31 -15.96 -4.31
CA ASN A 100 8.90 -14.61 -4.00
C ASN A 100 9.74 -13.61 -4.80
N VAL A 101 9.09 -12.83 -5.63
CA VAL A 101 9.70 -11.86 -6.54
C VAL A 101 9.04 -10.50 -6.40
N ILE A 102 9.77 -9.46 -6.77
CA ILE A 102 9.23 -8.09 -6.87
C ILE A 102 8.25 -8.04 -8.04
N ILE A 103 7.15 -7.31 -7.87
CA ILE A 103 6.26 -6.95 -8.97
C ILE A 103 6.80 -5.65 -9.57
N SER A 104 7.25 -5.71 -10.81
CA SER A 104 7.64 -4.51 -11.57
C SER A 104 6.38 -3.78 -12.03
N GLU A 105 6.09 -2.62 -11.47
CA GLU A 105 5.01 -1.76 -11.97
C GLU A 105 5.53 -0.92 -13.14
N ASP A 106 5.33 -1.40 -14.37
CA ASP A 106 5.90 -0.85 -15.60
C ASP A 106 5.16 0.40 -16.10
N GLY A 107 4.01 0.71 -15.52
CA GLY A 107 3.23 1.89 -15.89
C GLY A 107 1.78 1.83 -15.43
N TRP A 108 1.01 2.81 -15.90
CA TRP A 108 -0.44 2.90 -15.70
C TRP A 108 -1.16 2.20 -16.85
N ALA A 109 -2.20 1.48 -16.53
CA ALA A 109 -3.03 0.81 -17.52
C ALA A 109 -3.87 1.80 -18.33
N ALA A 110 -4.12 1.49 -19.60
CA ALA A 110 -5.05 2.24 -20.42
C ALA A 110 -6.49 2.16 -19.87
N PRO A 111 -7.33 3.16 -20.13
CA PRO A 111 -8.74 3.12 -19.76
C PRO A 111 -9.42 1.84 -20.26
N GLY A 112 -10.24 1.22 -19.41
CA GLY A 112 -10.96 -0.02 -19.75
C GLY A 112 -10.15 -1.32 -19.60
N THR A 113 -8.90 -1.23 -19.14
CA THR A 113 -8.11 -2.44 -18.84
C THR A 113 -8.72 -3.18 -17.66
N GLU A 114 -9.04 -4.45 -17.86
CA GLU A 114 -9.53 -5.33 -16.80
C GLU A 114 -8.36 -5.77 -15.89
N PRO A 115 -8.48 -5.60 -14.56
CA PRO A 115 -7.46 -6.08 -13.64
C PRO A 115 -7.48 -7.60 -13.55
N THR A 116 -6.32 -8.19 -13.32
CA THR A 116 -6.18 -9.62 -13.02
C THR A 116 -5.98 -9.88 -11.54
N HIS A 117 -5.51 -8.87 -10.80
CA HIS A 117 -5.17 -8.98 -9.38
C HIS A 117 -5.66 -7.78 -8.60
N LEU A 118 -6.18 -8.07 -7.42
CA LEU A 118 -6.49 -7.13 -6.36
C LEU A 118 -5.53 -7.37 -5.21
N MET A 119 -4.93 -6.31 -4.70
CA MET A 119 -4.19 -6.31 -3.44
C MET A 119 -4.87 -5.40 -2.43
N ILE A 120 -4.99 -5.89 -1.21
CA ILE A 120 -5.43 -5.10 -0.06
C ILE A 120 -4.35 -5.22 1.00
N HIS A 121 -3.70 -4.11 1.33
CA HIS A 121 -2.75 -4.03 2.42
C HIS A 121 -3.32 -3.16 3.53
N ILE A 122 -3.21 -3.65 4.76
CA ILE A 122 -3.63 -2.92 5.95
C ILE A 122 -2.46 -2.93 6.91
N ILE A 123 -1.95 -1.76 7.21
CA ILE A 123 -0.83 -1.59 8.13
C ILE A 123 -1.22 -0.68 9.29
N SER A 124 -0.73 -1.00 10.48
CA SER A 124 -1.00 -0.22 11.70
C SER A 124 0.01 0.89 11.95
N SER A 125 1.06 0.98 11.16
CA SER A 125 2.17 1.92 11.32
C SER A 125 2.80 2.23 9.96
N CYS A 126 3.68 3.20 9.87
CA CYS A 126 4.25 3.67 8.59
C CYS A 126 5.07 2.64 7.79
N GLY A 127 5.07 1.40 8.22
CA GLY A 127 5.37 0.24 7.38
C GLY A 127 6.84 0.02 7.01
N ASN A 128 7.78 0.60 7.73
CA ASN A 128 9.20 0.33 7.53
C ASN A 128 9.77 -0.44 8.72
N ALA A 129 10.72 -1.34 8.47
CA ALA A 129 11.34 -2.18 9.50
C ALA A 129 12.02 -1.41 10.65
N PHE A 130 12.34 -0.13 10.43
CA PHE A 130 13.07 0.70 11.38
C PHE A 130 12.30 1.97 11.80
N TYR A 131 11.05 2.10 11.36
CA TYR A 131 10.19 3.26 11.62
C TYR A 131 8.83 2.79 12.10
N GLY A 132 8.28 3.41 13.11
CA GLY A 132 6.92 3.14 13.55
C GLY A 132 6.57 3.81 14.86
N GLY A 133 5.29 3.82 15.18
CA GLY A 133 4.76 4.25 16.45
C GLY A 133 4.59 3.07 17.40
N VAL A 134 4.97 3.24 18.65
CA VAL A 134 4.81 2.20 19.67
C VAL A 134 3.34 2.05 20.05
N GLY A 135 2.82 0.83 19.93
CA GLY A 135 1.46 0.49 20.35
C GLY A 135 0.36 0.83 19.35
N ASN A 136 0.69 1.26 18.14
CA ASN A 136 -0.30 1.44 17.10
C ASN A 136 -0.92 0.10 16.70
N THR A 137 -2.25 0.09 16.61
CA THR A 137 -3.02 -1.13 16.30
C THR A 137 -4.17 -0.78 15.37
N VAL A 138 -4.44 -1.64 14.41
CA VAL A 138 -5.61 -1.58 13.52
C VAL A 138 -6.38 -2.88 13.61
N TRP A 139 -7.69 -2.76 13.74
CA TRP A 139 -8.64 -3.87 13.70
C TRP A 139 -9.52 -3.72 12.46
N VAL A 140 -9.67 -4.76 11.69
CA VAL A 140 -10.47 -4.77 10.46
C VAL A 140 -11.36 -6.00 10.43
N ASP A 141 -12.59 -5.83 9.97
CA ASP A 141 -13.56 -6.88 9.79
C ASP A 141 -14.45 -6.58 8.57
N ASN A 142 -15.09 -7.61 8.03
CA ASN A 142 -16.09 -7.51 6.95
C ASN A 142 -15.64 -6.70 5.72
N VAL A 143 -14.49 -7.05 5.15
CA VAL A 143 -14.02 -6.43 3.91
C VAL A 143 -14.95 -6.79 2.76
N GLN A 144 -15.50 -5.78 2.08
CA GLN A 144 -16.41 -5.92 0.95
C GLN A 144 -15.90 -5.13 -0.26
N ILE A 145 -16.12 -5.67 -1.45
CA ILE A 145 -15.88 -4.96 -2.71
C ILE A 145 -17.25 -4.53 -3.24
N VAL A 146 -17.40 -3.21 -3.42
CA VAL A 146 -18.61 -2.61 -3.99
C VAL A 146 -18.24 -2.05 -5.36
N MET A 147 -18.94 -2.52 -6.41
CA MET A 147 -18.74 -2.10 -7.79
C MET A 147 -19.91 -1.23 -8.25
#